data_85a6b3dc1b5f906c6b445d76ce7802c3
#
_entry.id   85a6b3dc1b5f906c6b445d76ce7802c3
#
_cell.length_a   1.000
_cell.length_b   1.000
_cell.length_c   1.000
_cell.angle_alpha   90.00
_cell.angle_beta   90.00
_cell.angle_gamma   90.00
#
_symmetry.space_group_name_H-M   'P 1'
#
loop_
_entity.id
_entity.type
_entity.pdbx_description
1 polymer ?
#
loop_
_entity_poly.entity_id
_entity_poly.type
_entity_poly.pdbx_seq_one_letter_code
_entity_poly.pdbx_strand_id
1 'polypeptide(L)'
;MITLGIETSCDETAIALYDSKNGLIGEAVFSQIELHRDYGGVIPELASRDHCQKITHIFKEALGDINPNSIDQIAYTAGPGLLGALLIGENFAHGLALALSKPLVPVNHLEGHLIAPFLSGDKLDFPFLTLLVSGGHSLIIDVKDLNDYEILGQSRD
;
A
#
# COMPACT_ATOMS: atom_id res chain seq x y z
N MET A 1 -17.09 4.38 -7.67
CA MET A 1 -15.92 5.25 -7.39
C MET A 1 -14.69 4.35 -7.50
N ILE A 2 -13.76 4.77 -8.36
CA ILE A 2 -12.51 4.03 -8.58
C ILE A 2 -11.38 4.74 -7.82
N THR A 3 -10.76 4.00 -6.92
CA THR A 3 -9.57 4.44 -6.17
C THR A 3 -8.35 3.74 -6.70
N LEU A 4 -7.31 4.50 -7.04
CA LEU A 4 -5.97 4.00 -7.30
C LEU A 4 -5.19 4.00 -5.99
N GLY A 5 -4.69 2.84 -5.56
CA GLY A 5 -3.80 2.68 -4.39
C GLY A 5 -2.36 2.47 -4.83
N ILE A 6 -1.42 3.13 -4.14
CA ILE A 6 0.03 3.05 -4.38
C ILE A 6 0.73 2.71 -3.07
N GLU A 7 1.48 1.60 -3.06
CA GLU A 7 2.25 1.12 -1.92
C GLU A 7 3.72 0.94 -2.32
N THR A 8 4.60 1.60 -1.57
CA THR A 8 6.06 1.51 -1.74
C THR A 8 6.80 1.61 -0.42
N SER A 9 6.21 1.19 0.70
CA SER A 9 6.76 1.46 2.04
C SER A 9 8.03 0.71 2.39
N CYS A 10 8.31 -0.43 1.73
CA CYS A 10 9.46 -1.27 2.05
C CYS A 10 10.14 -1.84 0.80
N ASP A 11 9.88 -3.09 0.46
CA ASP A 11 10.54 -3.85 -0.62
C ASP A 11 9.58 -4.38 -1.68
N GLU A 12 8.37 -3.85 -1.72
CA GLU A 12 7.39 -4.16 -2.75
C GLU A 12 6.85 -2.88 -3.39
N THR A 13 6.81 -2.85 -4.72
CA THR A 13 6.09 -1.82 -5.47
C THR A 13 4.73 -2.39 -5.85
N ALA A 14 3.68 -1.93 -5.22
CA ALA A 14 2.33 -2.40 -5.50
C ALA A 14 1.41 -1.27 -5.93
N ILE A 15 0.58 -1.54 -6.93
CA ILE A 15 -0.47 -0.63 -7.39
C ILE A 15 -1.74 -1.44 -7.62
N ALA A 16 -2.86 -0.90 -7.13
CA ALA A 16 -4.16 -1.53 -7.28
C ALA A 16 -5.24 -0.49 -7.63
N LEU A 17 -6.23 -0.91 -8.40
CA LEU A 17 -7.45 -0.16 -8.68
C LEU A 17 -8.64 -0.88 -8.05
N TYR A 18 -9.34 -0.18 -7.19
CA TYR A 18 -10.51 -0.67 -6.50
C TYR A 18 -11.75 0.15 -6.86
N ASP A 19 -12.77 -0.53 -7.37
CA ASP A 19 -14.09 0.09 -7.61
C ASP A 19 -15.04 -0.25 -6.45
N SER A 20 -15.64 0.76 -5.87
CA SER A 20 -16.60 0.60 -4.76
C SER A 20 -17.79 -0.32 -5.05
N LYS A 21 -18.08 -0.63 -6.33
CA LYS A 21 -19.15 -1.53 -6.75
C LYS A 21 -18.67 -2.91 -7.17
N ASN A 22 -17.52 -2.96 -7.86
CA ASN A 22 -17.03 -4.18 -8.51
C ASN A 22 -15.83 -4.81 -7.75
N GLY A 23 -15.33 -4.15 -6.69
CA GLY A 23 -14.17 -4.63 -5.95
C GLY A 23 -12.85 -4.33 -6.66
N LEU A 24 -11.88 -5.22 -6.52
CA LEU A 24 -10.58 -5.11 -7.17
C LEU A 24 -10.73 -5.30 -8.69
N ILE A 25 -10.35 -4.29 -9.47
CA ILE A 25 -10.50 -4.28 -10.94
C ILE A 25 -9.18 -4.27 -11.69
N GLY A 26 -8.06 -4.09 -10.99
CA GLY A 26 -6.71 -4.18 -11.54
C GLY A 26 -5.68 -4.13 -10.43
N GLU A 27 -4.62 -4.93 -10.58
CA GLU A 27 -3.50 -4.92 -9.64
C GLU A 27 -2.21 -5.36 -10.31
N ALA A 28 -1.09 -4.86 -9.80
CA ALA A 28 0.24 -5.35 -10.12
C ALA A 28 1.16 -5.16 -8.91
N VAL A 29 1.98 -6.16 -8.65
CA VAL A 29 2.94 -6.18 -7.54
C VAL A 29 4.30 -6.62 -8.06
N PHE A 30 5.33 -5.88 -7.71
CA PHE A 30 6.72 -6.25 -7.96
C PHE A 30 7.47 -6.34 -6.64
N SER A 31 8.01 -7.52 -6.32
CA SER A 31 8.77 -7.76 -5.10
C SER A 31 10.28 -7.68 -5.36
N GLN A 32 10.99 -7.04 -4.44
CA GLN A 32 12.45 -6.87 -4.46
C GLN A 32 13.18 -7.94 -3.65
N ILE A 33 12.52 -9.03 -3.23
CA ILE A 33 13.10 -10.10 -2.41
C ILE A 33 14.40 -10.62 -3.04
N GLU A 34 14.40 -10.87 -4.34
CA GLU A 34 15.59 -11.34 -5.06
C GLU A 34 16.74 -10.33 -5.01
N LEU A 35 16.42 -9.03 -5.14
CA LEU A 35 17.40 -7.95 -5.08
C LEU A 35 18.10 -7.89 -3.72
N HIS A 36 17.37 -8.18 -2.65
CA HIS A 36 17.86 -8.05 -1.28
C HIS A 36 18.40 -9.35 -0.67
N ARG A 37 18.21 -10.49 -1.34
CA ARG A 37 18.57 -11.81 -0.84
C ARG A 37 20.01 -11.90 -0.36
N ASP A 38 20.94 -11.40 -1.15
CA ASP A 38 22.38 -11.52 -0.86
C ASP A 38 22.86 -10.59 0.26
N TYR A 39 22.01 -9.66 0.70
CA TYR A 39 22.33 -8.68 1.75
C TYR A 39 21.80 -9.08 3.12
N GLY A 40 20.99 -10.14 3.20
CA GLY A 40 20.40 -10.59 4.45
C GLY A 40 19.29 -9.70 5.02
N GLY A 41 18.80 -8.73 4.23
CA GLY A 41 17.73 -7.80 4.59
C GLY A 41 17.62 -6.65 3.59
N VAL A 42 16.60 -5.82 3.76
CA VAL A 42 16.32 -4.71 2.83
C VAL A 42 17.38 -3.62 2.97
N ILE A 43 17.97 -3.23 1.84
CA ILE A 43 18.88 -2.08 1.74
C ILE A 43 18.07 -0.87 1.28
N PRO A 44 17.81 0.13 2.15
CA PRO A 44 16.87 1.22 1.87
C PRO A 44 17.16 2.01 0.60
N GLU A 45 18.44 2.25 0.28
CA GLU A 45 18.84 2.99 -0.92
C GLU A 45 18.57 2.18 -2.19
N LEU A 46 18.85 0.88 -2.18
CA LEU A 46 18.56 0.00 -3.31
C LEU A 46 17.04 -0.11 -3.52
N ALA A 47 16.28 -0.26 -2.43
CA ALA A 47 14.83 -0.30 -2.49
C ALA A 47 14.27 0.96 -3.16
N SER A 48 14.69 2.13 -2.73
CA SER A 48 14.22 3.40 -3.29
C SER A 48 14.54 3.54 -4.79
N ARG A 49 15.74 3.15 -5.20
CA ARG A 49 16.14 3.19 -6.62
C ARG A 49 15.32 2.24 -7.48
N ASP A 50 15.06 1.05 -6.98
CA ASP A 50 14.26 0.06 -7.72
C ASP A 50 12.80 0.48 -7.82
N HIS A 51 12.19 0.99 -6.75
CA HIS A 51 10.85 1.60 -6.82
C HIS A 51 10.75 2.66 -7.92
N CYS A 52 11.74 3.57 -7.98
CA CYS A 52 11.77 4.62 -8.98
C CYS A 52 11.81 4.06 -10.42
N GLN A 53 12.52 2.96 -10.64
CA GLN A 53 12.59 2.31 -11.95
C GLN A 53 11.32 1.55 -12.32
N LYS A 54 10.63 0.96 -11.35
CA LYS A 54 9.53 0.02 -11.57
C LYS A 54 8.15 0.68 -11.55
N ILE A 55 7.94 1.71 -10.75
CA ILE A 55 6.61 2.24 -10.42
C ILE A 55 5.76 2.59 -11.65
N THR A 56 6.38 3.18 -12.69
CA THR A 56 5.66 3.51 -13.92
C THR A 56 5.22 2.26 -14.71
N HIS A 57 6.04 1.20 -14.69
CA HIS A 57 5.71 -0.05 -15.34
C HIS A 57 4.58 -0.76 -14.60
N ILE A 58 4.70 -0.87 -13.29
CA ILE A 58 3.68 -1.48 -12.40
C ILE A 58 2.36 -0.72 -12.49
N PHE A 59 2.38 0.61 -12.58
CA PHE A 59 1.18 1.42 -12.82
C PHE A 59 0.50 1.04 -14.15
N LYS A 60 1.25 0.93 -15.24
CA LYS A 60 0.67 0.55 -16.55
C LYS A 60 0.10 -0.86 -16.54
N GLU A 61 0.78 -1.78 -15.86
CA GLU A 61 0.34 -3.16 -15.72
C GLU A 61 -0.96 -3.25 -14.92
N ALA A 62 -1.03 -2.59 -13.75
CA ALA A 62 -2.24 -2.53 -12.93
C ALA A 62 -3.41 -1.87 -13.66
N LEU A 63 -3.13 -0.84 -14.45
CA LEU A 63 -4.15 -0.11 -15.21
C LEU A 63 -4.75 -0.96 -16.35
N GLY A 64 -3.93 -1.75 -17.03
CA GLY A 64 -4.37 -2.53 -18.21
C GLY A 64 -5.07 -1.64 -19.23
N ASP A 65 -6.29 -1.99 -19.58
CA ASP A 65 -7.14 -1.25 -20.54
C ASP A 65 -8.02 -0.17 -19.86
N ILE A 66 -7.91 0.02 -18.56
CA ILE A 66 -8.70 1.00 -17.82
C ILE A 66 -8.22 2.42 -18.19
N ASN A 67 -9.17 3.29 -18.54
CA ASN A 67 -8.86 4.69 -18.83
C ASN A 67 -8.42 5.42 -17.54
N PRO A 68 -7.21 6.01 -17.48
CA PRO A 68 -6.75 6.75 -16.30
C PRO A 68 -7.70 7.87 -15.84
N ASN A 69 -8.43 8.50 -16.76
CA ASN A 69 -9.39 9.55 -16.42
C ASN A 69 -10.60 9.04 -15.63
N SER A 70 -10.87 7.73 -15.64
CA SER A 70 -11.95 7.12 -14.86
C SER A 70 -11.60 6.96 -13.37
N ILE A 71 -10.33 7.16 -12.98
CA ILE A 71 -9.90 7.17 -11.58
C ILE A 71 -10.54 8.39 -10.91
N ASP A 72 -11.19 8.17 -9.76
CA ASP A 72 -11.86 9.24 -9.00
C ASP A 72 -10.95 9.84 -7.92
N GLN A 73 -10.06 9.04 -7.33
CA GLN A 73 -9.09 9.47 -6.32
C GLN A 73 -7.84 8.60 -6.33
N ILE A 74 -6.75 9.14 -5.77
CA ILE A 74 -5.47 8.45 -5.64
C ILE A 74 -5.12 8.35 -4.16
N ALA A 75 -4.92 7.14 -3.67
CA ALA A 75 -4.43 6.83 -2.33
C ALA A 75 -2.96 6.40 -2.40
N TYR A 76 -2.17 6.79 -1.41
CA TYR A 76 -0.78 6.35 -1.31
C TYR A 76 -0.39 6.10 0.14
N THR A 77 0.55 5.21 0.38
CA THR A 77 1.08 4.96 1.71
C THR A 77 1.99 6.10 2.14
N ALA A 78 1.55 6.84 3.16
CA ALA A 78 2.28 7.97 3.72
C ALA A 78 3.28 7.57 4.82
N GLY A 79 3.14 6.36 5.36
CA GLY A 79 3.99 5.79 6.43
C GLY A 79 3.19 4.89 7.38
N PRO A 80 3.90 4.20 8.30
CA PRO A 80 5.37 4.10 8.42
C PRO A 80 6.01 3.28 7.31
N GLY A 81 7.33 3.45 7.13
CA GLY A 81 8.11 2.73 6.14
C GLY A 81 9.50 3.34 5.92
N LEU A 82 10.23 2.83 4.94
CA LEU A 82 11.53 3.36 4.54
C LEU A 82 11.36 4.72 3.85
N LEU A 83 11.96 5.76 4.41
CA LEU A 83 11.75 7.15 3.96
C LEU A 83 11.93 7.31 2.45
N GLY A 84 13.04 6.80 1.89
CA GLY A 84 13.32 6.93 0.45
C GLY A 84 12.30 6.20 -0.42
N ALA A 85 11.83 5.03 0.02
CA ALA A 85 10.82 4.24 -0.66
C ALA A 85 9.44 4.94 -0.62
N LEU A 86 9.01 5.42 0.55
CA LEU A 86 7.77 6.21 0.71
C LEU A 86 7.76 7.44 -0.19
N LEU A 87 8.88 8.19 -0.26
CA LEU A 87 8.99 9.38 -1.11
C LEU A 87 8.77 9.06 -2.60
N ILE A 88 9.13 7.88 -3.08
CA ILE A 88 8.89 7.51 -4.48
C ILE A 88 7.38 7.36 -4.75
N GLY A 89 6.68 6.61 -3.90
CA GLY A 89 5.23 6.42 -4.03
C GLY A 89 4.47 7.73 -3.88
N GLU A 90 4.83 8.54 -2.88
CA GLU A 90 4.24 9.86 -2.63
C GLU A 90 4.39 10.81 -3.83
N ASN A 91 5.63 10.97 -4.35
CA ASN A 91 5.86 11.86 -5.50
C ASN A 91 5.15 11.36 -6.76
N PHE A 92 5.10 10.06 -7.00
CA PHE A 92 4.38 9.47 -8.11
C PHE A 92 2.86 9.75 -7.97
N ALA A 93 2.30 9.55 -6.77
CA ALA A 93 0.90 9.83 -6.46
C ALA A 93 0.55 11.32 -6.66
N HIS A 94 1.40 12.24 -6.18
CA HIS A 94 1.22 13.68 -6.39
C HIS A 94 1.27 14.05 -7.87
N GLY A 95 2.22 13.50 -8.62
CA GLY A 95 2.32 13.73 -10.06
C GLY A 95 1.07 13.29 -10.83
N LEU A 96 0.55 12.10 -10.50
CA LEU A 96 -0.71 11.58 -11.08
C LEU A 96 -1.92 12.43 -10.66
N ALA A 97 -2.02 12.77 -9.38
CA ALA A 97 -3.12 13.59 -8.85
C ALA A 97 -3.20 14.95 -9.58
N LEU A 98 -2.04 15.58 -9.79
CA LEU A 98 -1.93 16.82 -10.54
C LEU A 98 -2.34 16.64 -12.01
N ALA A 99 -1.77 15.61 -12.67
CA ALA A 99 -2.02 15.37 -14.10
C ALA A 99 -3.47 15.02 -14.40
N LEU A 100 -4.12 14.27 -13.50
CA LEU A 100 -5.51 13.84 -13.67
C LEU A 100 -6.53 14.78 -12.99
N SER A 101 -6.06 15.79 -12.25
CA SER A 101 -6.91 16.70 -11.44
C SER A 101 -7.79 15.91 -10.45
N LYS A 102 -7.20 14.96 -9.72
CA LYS A 102 -7.90 14.09 -8.77
C LYS A 102 -7.44 14.34 -7.33
N PRO A 103 -8.32 14.13 -6.34
CA PRO A 103 -7.95 14.22 -4.95
C PRO A 103 -6.92 13.15 -4.56
N LEU A 104 -6.05 13.52 -3.61
CA LEU A 104 -4.99 12.68 -3.08
C LEU A 104 -5.29 12.33 -1.61
N VAL A 105 -5.14 11.06 -1.24
CA VAL A 105 -5.47 10.54 0.08
C VAL A 105 -4.24 9.84 0.68
N PRO A 106 -3.62 10.39 1.72
CA PRO A 106 -2.58 9.69 2.46
C PRO A 106 -3.18 8.58 3.31
N VAL A 107 -2.56 7.40 3.30
CA VAL A 107 -3.01 6.22 4.06
C VAL A 107 -1.88 5.73 4.96
N ASN A 108 -2.22 5.34 6.18
CA ASN A 108 -1.28 4.69 7.08
C ASN A 108 -1.05 3.24 6.65
N HIS A 109 0.22 2.82 6.54
CA HIS A 109 0.60 1.46 6.14
C HIS A 109 -0.02 0.38 7.03
N LEU A 110 0.00 0.59 8.35
CA LEU A 110 -0.57 -0.38 9.30
C LEU A 110 -2.10 -0.48 9.17
N GLU A 111 -2.78 0.64 8.92
CA GLU A 111 -4.23 0.62 8.65
C GLU A 111 -4.54 -0.16 7.37
N GLY A 112 -3.71 -0.06 6.34
CA GLY A 112 -3.83 -0.89 5.15
C GLY A 112 -3.80 -2.38 5.47
N HIS A 113 -2.89 -2.82 6.35
CA HIS A 113 -2.84 -4.21 6.82
C HIS A 113 -4.08 -4.61 7.63
N LEU A 114 -4.60 -3.73 8.49
CA LEU A 114 -5.77 -4.01 9.32
C LEU A 114 -7.04 -4.25 8.48
N ILE A 115 -7.18 -3.53 7.38
CA ILE A 115 -8.36 -3.62 6.51
C ILE A 115 -8.19 -4.57 5.32
N ALA A 116 -6.98 -5.06 5.04
CA ALA A 116 -6.72 -5.99 3.94
C ALA A 116 -7.62 -7.26 3.96
N PRO A 117 -7.96 -7.87 5.11
CA PRO A 117 -8.85 -9.02 5.15
C PRO A 117 -10.25 -8.76 4.57
N PHE A 118 -10.74 -7.50 4.58
CA PHE A 118 -12.03 -7.16 3.97
C PHE A 118 -12.03 -7.29 2.43
N LEU A 119 -10.85 -7.31 1.82
CA LEU A 119 -10.73 -7.50 0.37
C LEU A 119 -10.91 -8.97 -0.05
N SER A 120 -10.70 -9.93 0.87
CA SER A 120 -10.85 -11.38 0.56
C SER A 120 -12.30 -11.85 0.50
N GLY A 121 -13.27 -10.98 0.72
CA GLY A 121 -14.71 -11.29 0.66
C GLY A 121 -15.25 -11.94 1.94
N ASP A 122 -14.41 -12.20 2.93
CA ASP A 122 -14.83 -12.64 4.25
C ASP A 122 -15.49 -11.47 4.98
N LYS A 123 -16.65 -11.75 5.59
CA LYS A 123 -17.33 -10.76 6.42
C LYS A 123 -16.65 -10.77 7.79
N LEU A 124 -15.85 -9.75 8.05
CA LEU A 124 -15.38 -9.45 9.40
C LEU A 124 -16.33 -8.43 10.02
N ASP A 125 -16.88 -8.77 11.18
CA ASP A 125 -17.68 -7.85 11.98
C ASP A 125 -16.79 -7.16 13.03
N PHE A 126 -17.00 -5.86 13.23
CA PHE A 126 -16.35 -5.14 14.32
C PHE A 126 -17.04 -5.42 15.66
N PRO A 127 -16.30 -5.44 16.79
CA PRO A 127 -14.85 -5.36 16.90
C PRO A 127 -14.19 -6.72 16.64
N PHE A 128 -12.88 -6.70 16.25
CA PHE A 128 -12.08 -7.91 16.13
C PHE A 128 -10.65 -7.69 16.62
N LEU A 129 -10.00 -8.79 17.04
CA LEU A 129 -8.59 -8.78 17.38
C LEU A 129 -7.76 -9.20 16.17
N THR A 130 -6.67 -8.48 15.93
CA THR A 130 -5.72 -8.81 14.88
C THR A 130 -4.32 -8.99 15.44
N LEU A 131 -3.60 -9.99 14.92
CA LEU A 131 -2.17 -10.16 15.12
C LEU A 131 -1.47 -9.76 13.83
N LEU A 132 -0.84 -8.59 13.84
CA LEU A 132 0.01 -8.14 12.73
C LEU A 132 1.45 -8.58 12.99
N VAL A 133 1.97 -9.42 12.09
CA VAL A 133 3.36 -9.91 12.16
C VAL A 133 4.05 -9.54 10.85
N SER A 134 5.10 -8.74 10.95
CA SER A 134 5.93 -8.33 9.82
C SER A 134 7.41 -8.43 10.20
N GLY A 135 8.31 -8.18 9.24
CA GLY A 135 9.75 -8.19 9.49
C GLY A 135 10.24 -7.15 10.50
N GLY A 136 9.46 -6.12 10.79
CA GLY A 136 9.83 -5.05 11.72
C GLY A 136 8.89 -4.89 12.91
N HIS A 137 7.73 -5.54 12.92
CA HIS A 137 6.71 -5.33 13.95
C HIS A 137 5.93 -6.61 14.23
N SER A 138 5.66 -6.86 15.50
CA SER A 138 4.67 -7.85 15.94
C SER A 138 3.72 -7.14 16.90
N LEU A 139 2.48 -6.93 16.45
CA LEU A 139 1.48 -6.13 17.16
C LEU A 139 0.22 -6.93 17.40
N ILE A 140 -0.36 -6.79 18.59
CA ILE A 140 -1.74 -7.22 18.89
C ILE A 140 -2.59 -5.97 18.93
N ILE A 141 -3.65 -5.93 18.12
CA ILE A 141 -4.46 -4.73 17.91
C ILE A 141 -5.94 -5.10 18.08
N ASP A 142 -6.65 -4.33 18.90
CA ASP A 142 -8.11 -4.34 18.99
C ASP A 142 -8.67 -3.33 17.99
N VAL A 143 -9.38 -3.83 16.98
CA VAL A 143 -9.98 -3.00 15.93
C VAL A 143 -11.46 -2.87 16.24
N LYS A 144 -11.86 -1.70 16.73
CA LYS A 144 -13.22 -1.39 17.20
C LYS A 144 -14.14 -0.97 16.06
N ASP A 145 -13.59 -0.24 15.09
CA ASP A 145 -14.27 0.22 13.87
C ASP A 145 -13.22 0.65 12.83
N LEU A 146 -13.65 1.04 11.62
CA LEU A 146 -12.78 1.72 10.65
C LEU A 146 -12.20 2.99 11.30
N ASN A 147 -10.88 3.14 11.27
CA ASN A 147 -10.14 4.24 11.90
C ASN A 147 -10.21 4.33 13.45
N ASP A 148 -10.77 3.31 14.11
CA ASP A 148 -10.77 3.22 15.59
C ASP A 148 -10.15 1.90 16.02
N TYR A 149 -8.88 1.94 16.42
CA TYR A 149 -8.13 0.77 16.86
C TYR A 149 -7.17 1.11 18.01
N GLU A 150 -6.86 0.12 18.82
CA GLU A 150 -5.98 0.23 19.98
C GLU A 150 -4.90 -0.85 19.94
N ILE A 151 -3.64 -0.45 20.06
CA ILE A 151 -2.52 -1.40 20.17
C ILE A 151 -2.48 -1.92 21.60
N LEU A 152 -2.82 -3.20 21.78
CA LEU A 152 -2.82 -3.85 23.09
C LEU A 152 -1.44 -4.33 23.51
N GLY A 153 -0.57 -4.63 22.56
CA GLY A 153 0.79 -5.08 22.81
C GLY A 153 1.66 -5.09 21.57
N GLN A 154 2.97 -4.99 21.80
CA GLN A 154 3.97 -5.04 20.72
C GLN A 154 5.21 -5.78 21.18
N SER A 155 5.94 -6.40 20.23
CA SER A 155 7.26 -6.96 20.50
C SER A 155 8.27 -5.86 20.86
N ARG A 156 9.34 -6.27 21.58
CA ARG A 156 10.41 -5.35 22.04
C ARG A 156 11.70 -5.55 21.24
N ASP A 157 11.63 -6.03 20.06
CA ASP A 157 12.79 -6.33 19.21
C ASP A 157 13.40 -5.05 18.64
#